data_eba2d5e61bffe92716708ade56300f23
#
_entry.id   eba2d5e61bffe92716708ade56300f23
#
_cell.length_a   1.000
_cell.length_b   1.000
_cell.length_c   1.000
_cell.angle_alpha   90.00
_cell.angle_beta   90.00
_cell.angle_gamma   90.00
#
_symmetry.space_group_name_H-M   'P 1'
#
loop_
_entity.id
_entity.type
_entity.pdbx_description
1 polymer ?
#
loop_
_entity_poly.entity_id
_entity_poly.type
_entity_poly.pdbx_seq_one_letter_code
_entity_poly.pdbx_strand_id
1 'polypeptide(L)'
;MLGAGEVAALLGVKESTIWRWCREGRLPCLKVGKHWRVRREALEDFLREKERSSTLAGQLGSYLRVPDNVLALAQNLDLLRRVDAAFFRVGEARNGLLVKFYGGEDSPPEELIARFEENGLAAGRLQREGRLLMRPEEDPLEGREDQLGRLIEEGIGEGRTVWASFDWVLQVDLETALEQQKRLTDLVGARQLVVKTAALEAAIGEWSSSALRRAQSSHSGTILAYESGLALSRSAPMPPL
;
A
#
# COMPACT_ATOMS: atom_id res chain seq x y z
N MET A 1 -9.27 12.55 33.17
CA MET A 1 -9.88 13.53 32.25
C MET A 1 -8.99 14.75 32.21
N LEU A 2 -8.55 15.17 31.04
CA LEU A 2 -7.66 16.28 30.81
C LEU A 2 -8.45 17.50 30.30
N GLY A 3 -8.10 18.71 30.72
CA GLY A 3 -8.60 19.94 30.16
C GLY A 3 -7.96 20.28 28.80
N ALA A 4 -8.61 21.09 27.98
CA ALA A 4 -8.07 21.47 26.66
C ALA A 4 -6.68 22.16 26.78
N GLY A 5 -6.46 22.97 27.82
CA GLY A 5 -5.16 23.60 28.09
C GLY A 5 -4.08 22.59 28.47
N GLU A 6 -4.41 21.57 29.26
CA GLU A 6 -3.46 20.50 29.64
C GLU A 6 -3.05 19.68 28.40
N VAL A 7 -4.02 19.34 27.54
CA VAL A 7 -3.74 18.63 26.28
C VAL A 7 -2.89 19.49 25.33
N ALA A 8 -3.18 20.79 25.25
CA ALA A 8 -2.42 21.74 24.45
C ALA A 8 -0.95 21.81 24.90
N ALA A 9 -0.72 21.87 26.21
CA ALA A 9 0.63 21.87 26.79
C ALA A 9 1.37 20.56 26.51
N LEU A 10 0.70 19.41 26.65
CA LEU A 10 1.29 18.09 26.36
C LEU A 10 1.71 17.93 24.88
N LEU A 11 0.90 18.50 23.97
CA LEU A 11 1.13 18.36 22.52
C LEU A 11 1.95 19.51 21.92
N GLY A 12 2.33 20.52 22.70
CA GLY A 12 3.06 21.68 22.21
C GLY A 12 2.27 22.54 21.22
N VAL A 13 0.94 22.57 21.31
CA VAL A 13 0.06 23.32 20.42
C VAL A 13 -0.75 24.38 21.16
N LYS A 14 -1.39 25.31 20.44
CA LYS A 14 -2.27 26.31 21.06
C LYS A 14 -3.58 25.66 21.52
N GLU A 15 -4.14 26.11 22.65
CA GLU A 15 -5.43 25.61 23.18
C GLU A 15 -6.58 25.76 22.18
N SER A 16 -6.55 26.80 21.37
CA SER A 16 -7.52 27.01 20.27
C SER A 16 -7.48 25.89 19.21
N THR A 17 -6.35 25.24 19.03
CA THR A 17 -6.20 24.06 18.16
C THR A 17 -6.95 22.87 18.74
N ILE A 18 -6.83 22.65 20.05
CA ILE A 18 -7.56 21.56 20.73
C ILE A 18 -9.07 21.81 20.66
N TRP A 19 -9.53 23.03 20.91
CA TRP A 19 -10.96 23.40 20.78
C TRP A 19 -11.48 23.13 19.38
N ARG A 20 -10.69 23.46 18.35
CA ARG A 20 -11.04 23.17 16.95
C ARG A 20 -11.17 21.68 16.73
N TRP A 21 -10.19 20.86 17.15
CA TRP A 21 -10.22 19.41 16.98
C TRP A 21 -11.40 18.76 17.72
N CYS A 22 -11.74 19.23 18.93
CA CYS A 22 -12.92 18.76 19.66
C CYS A 22 -14.22 19.10 18.92
N ARG A 23 -14.31 20.32 18.39
CA ARG A 23 -15.50 20.79 17.65
C ARG A 23 -15.69 20.08 16.33
N GLU A 24 -14.60 19.79 15.63
CA GLU A 24 -14.58 19.05 14.36
C GLU A 24 -14.73 17.53 14.55
N GLY A 25 -14.79 17.04 15.80
CA GLY A 25 -14.86 15.60 16.09
C GLY A 25 -13.57 14.82 15.79
N ARG A 26 -12.46 15.53 15.50
CA ARG A 26 -11.14 14.91 15.22
C ARG A 26 -10.49 14.33 16.46
N LEU A 27 -10.68 14.96 17.60
CA LEU A 27 -10.31 14.45 18.92
C LEU A 27 -11.59 14.19 19.70
N PRO A 28 -11.84 12.96 20.19
CA PRO A 28 -13.02 12.66 20.98
C PRO A 28 -13.01 13.43 22.32
N CYS A 29 -13.91 14.39 22.44
CA CYS A 29 -13.99 15.28 23.59
C CYS A 29 -15.39 15.30 24.17
N LEU A 30 -15.49 15.53 25.48
CA LEU A 30 -16.74 15.79 26.18
C LEU A 30 -16.86 17.27 26.50
N LYS A 31 -17.99 17.88 26.20
CA LYS A 31 -18.29 19.26 26.60
C LYS A 31 -18.98 19.24 27.96
N VAL A 32 -18.29 19.71 28.98
CA VAL A 32 -18.80 19.80 30.35
C VAL A 32 -18.98 21.30 30.68
N GLY A 33 -20.22 21.78 30.62
CA GLY A 33 -20.50 23.19 30.74
C GLY A 33 -19.85 23.99 29.61
N LYS A 34 -18.96 24.94 29.98
CA LYS A 34 -18.20 25.77 29.01
C LYS A 34 -16.85 25.16 28.62
N HIS A 35 -16.47 24.03 29.19
CA HIS A 35 -15.12 23.48 29.07
C HIS A 35 -15.12 22.16 28.27
N TRP A 36 -14.13 21.99 27.41
CA TRP A 36 -13.83 20.72 26.76
C TRP A 36 -12.97 19.83 27.68
N ARG A 37 -13.33 18.57 27.76
CA ARG A 37 -12.61 17.54 28.52
C ARG A 37 -12.27 16.38 27.60
N VAL A 38 -11.06 15.88 27.69
CA VAL A 38 -10.52 14.76 26.91
C VAL A 38 -10.24 13.60 27.87
N ARG A 39 -10.71 12.41 27.55
CA ARG A 39 -10.28 11.22 28.28
C ARG A 39 -8.84 10.91 27.90
N ARG A 40 -8.04 10.42 28.86
CA ARG A 40 -6.62 10.07 28.60
C ARG A 40 -6.52 9.01 27.50
N GLU A 41 -7.34 7.98 27.57
CA GLU A 41 -7.40 6.90 26.60
C GLU A 41 -7.71 7.44 25.19
N ALA A 42 -8.67 8.36 25.08
CA ALA A 42 -9.04 8.98 23.79
C ALA A 42 -7.90 9.83 23.21
N LEU A 43 -7.09 10.48 24.04
CA LEU A 43 -5.90 11.20 23.61
C LEU A 43 -4.82 10.24 23.13
N GLU A 44 -4.57 9.15 23.86
CA GLU A 44 -3.60 8.11 23.51
C GLU A 44 -3.98 7.42 22.20
N ASP A 45 -5.26 7.10 22.00
CA ASP A 45 -5.77 6.53 20.75
C ASP A 45 -5.61 7.50 19.57
N PHE A 46 -5.93 8.79 19.78
CA PHE A 46 -5.72 9.83 18.78
C PHE A 46 -4.26 9.96 18.37
N LEU A 47 -3.33 9.92 19.33
CA LEU A 47 -1.90 9.98 19.04
C LEU A 47 -1.43 8.74 18.28
N ARG A 48 -1.82 7.54 18.73
CA ARG A 48 -1.52 6.29 18.02
C ARG A 48 -2.05 6.29 16.57
N GLU A 49 -3.26 6.80 16.35
CA GLU A 49 -3.81 6.93 15.02
C GLU A 49 -3.00 7.91 14.16
N LYS A 50 -2.56 9.03 14.74
CA LYS A 50 -1.69 10.00 14.05
C LYS A 50 -0.31 9.41 13.74
N GLU A 51 0.29 8.69 14.66
CA GLU A 51 1.54 7.97 14.44
C GLU A 51 1.39 6.91 13.33
N ARG A 52 0.32 6.11 13.37
CA ARG A 52 0.02 5.14 12.32
C ARG A 52 -0.19 5.81 10.96
N SER A 53 -0.93 6.91 10.90
CA SER A 53 -1.18 7.63 9.64
C SER A 53 0.07 8.32 9.09
N SER A 54 1.11 8.52 9.89
CA SER A 54 2.41 9.06 9.45
C SER A 54 3.32 7.99 8.85
N THR A 55 3.09 6.70 9.14
CA THR A 55 3.85 5.61 8.54
C THR A 55 3.37 5.27 7.14
N LEU A 56 4.26 4.75 6.29
CA LEU A 56 3.89 4.28 4.94
C LEU A 56 2.75 3.25 5.01
N ALA A 57 2.84 2.27 5.92
CA ALA A 57 1.79 1.26 6.10
C ALA A 57 0.45 1.86 6.56
N GLY A 58 0.48 2.89 7.42
CA GLY A 58 -0.73 3.60 7.85
C GLY A 58 -1.39 4.37 6.72
N GLN A 59 -0.60 5.08 5.89
CA GLN A 59 -1.10 5.79 4.72
C GLN A 59 -1.70 4.81 3.69
N LEU A 60 -0.99 3.72 3.37
CA LEU A 60 -1.49 2.68 2.48
C LEU A 60 -2.72 1.96 3.05
N GLY A 61 -2.76 1.72 4.36
CA GLY A 61 -3.90 1.11 5.04
C GLY A 61 -5.20 1.92 4.90
N SER A 62 -5.10 3.24 4.89
CA SER A 62 -6.24 4.14 4.66
C SER A 62 -6.61 4.26 3.18
N TYR A 63 -5.67 4.00 2.28
CA TYR A 63 -5.83 4.17 0.84
C TYR A 63 -6.32 2.92 0.13
N LEU A 64 -5.71 1.75 0.41
CA LEU A 64 -5.98 0.49 -0.27
C LEU A 64 -7.37 -0.08 0.08
N ARG A 65 -8.04 -0.64 -0.90
CA ARG A 65 -9.37 -1.27 -0.82
C ARG A 65 -9.26 -2.76 -1.17
N VAL A 66 -10.37 -3.47 -1.10
CA VAL A 66 -10.51 -4.84 -1.59
C VAL A 66 -11.81 -4.89 -2.42
N PRO A 67 -11.76 -5.25 -3.69
CA PRO A 67 -10.57 -5.49 -4.53
C PRO A 67 -9.84 -4.19 -4.88
N ASP A 68 -8.55 -4.29 -5.26
CA ASP A 68 -7.76 -3.14 -5.71
C ASP A 68 -6.63 -3.55 -6.67
N ASN A 69 -6.35 -2.72 -7.67
CA ASN A 69 -5.22 -2.87 -8.58
C ASN A 69 -4.49 -1.52 -8.69
N VAL A 70 -3.33 -1.40 -8.07
CA VAL A 70 -2.64 -0.12 -7.93
C VAL A 70 -1.27 -0.12 -8.61
N LEU A 71 -0.92 1.01 -9.23
CA LEU A 71 0.40 1.30 -9.74
C LEU A 71 1.20 2.06 -8.68
N ALA A 72 2.38 1.56 -8.32
CA ALA A 72 3.32 2.26 -7.46
C ALA A 72 4.53 2.71 -8.28
N LEU A 73 4.84 4.00 -8.25
CA LEU A 73 6.03 4.57 -8.89
C LEU A 73 6.99 5.02 -7.81
N ALA A 74 8.22 4.54 -7.85
CA ALA A 74 9.25 4.84 -6.87
C ALA A 74 10.49 5.47 -7.55
N GLN A 75 11.04 6.50 -6.94
CA GLN A 75 12.24 7.17 -7.45
C GLN A 75 13.49 6.28 -7.44
N ASN A 76 13.57 5.35 -6.47
CA ASN A 76 14.69 4.44 -6.31
C ASN A 76 14.26 3.10 -5.73
N LEU A 77 15.19 2.14 -5.76
CA LEU A 77 14.94 0.78 -5.31
C LEU A 77 14.65 0.68 -3.80
N ASP A 78 15.28 1.52 -2.97
CA ASP A 78 15.01 1.54 -1.52
C ASP A 78 13.57 1.94 -1.22
N LEU A 79 13.09 3.01 -1.84
CA LEU A 79 11.69 3.43 -1.73
C LEU A 79 10.72 2.36 -2.23
N LEU A 80 11.04 1.69 -3.34
CA LEU A 80 10.23 0.58 -3.85
C LEU A 80 10.13 -0.54 -2.80
N ARG A 81 11.24 -0.97 -2.19
CA ARG A 81 11.28 -2.00 -1.15
C ARG A 81 10.50 -1.58 0.12
N ARG A 82 10.61 -0.32 0.51
CA ARG A 82 9.84 0.25 1.65
C ARG A 82 8.34 0.24 1.37
N VAL A 83 7.93 0.60 0.16
CA VAL A 83 6.51 0.53 -0.27
C VAL A 83 6.02 -0.91 -0.31
N ASP A 84 6.83 -1.86 -0.77
CA ASP A 84 6.54 -3.29 -0.76
C ASP A 84 6.27 -3.81 0.65
N ALA A 85 7.20 -3.55 1.56
CA ALA A 85 7.05 -3.95 2.95
C ALA A 85 5.78 -3.33 3.58
N ALA A 86 5.54 -2.04 3.33
CA ALA A 86 4.36 -1.34 3.82
C ALA A 86 3.05 -1.92 3.24
N PHE A 87 3.02 -2.26 1.97
CA PHE A 87 1.89 -2.93 1.31
C PHE A 87 1.59 -4.28 1.96
N PHE A 88 2.61 -5.11 2.16
CA PHE A 88 2.44 -6.41 2.79
C PHE A 88 2.07 -6.31 4.28
N ARG A 89 2.55 -5.31 5.00
CA ARG A 89 2.09 -5.05 6.39
C ARG A 89 0.60 -4.72 6.45
N VAL A 90 0.06 -4.02 5.46
CA VAL A 90 -1.39 -3.79 5.35
C VAL A 90 -2.11 -5.12 5.10
N GLY A 91 -1.61 -5.94 4.17
CA GLY A 91 -2.15 -7.27 3.89
C GLY A 91 -2.11 -8.19 5.11
N GLU A 92 -1.00 -8.22 5.84
CA GLU A 92 -0.85 -8.98 7.10
C GLU A 92 -1.88 -8.54 8.14
N ALA A 93 -2.01 -7.23 8.37
CA ALA A 93 -2.95 -6.67 9.33
C ALA A 93 -4.43 -6.99 9.00
N ARG A 94 -4.72 -7.25 7.73
CA ARG A 94 -6.04 -7.68 7.23
C ARG A 94 -6.17 -9.20 7.08
N ASN A 95 -5.28 -9.97 7.70
CA ASN A 95 -5.23 -11.44 7.66
C ASN A 95 -5.15 -12.02 6.23
N GLY A 96 -4.53 -11.29 5.30
CA GLY A 96 -4.36 -11.71 3.90
C GLY A 96 -3.27 -12.76 3.70
N LEU A 97 -3.31 -13.40 2.54
CA LEU A 97 -2.20 -14.16 1.98
C LEU A 97 -1.34 -13.19 1.15
N LEU A 98 -0.04 -13.17 1.41
CA LEU A 98 0.91 -12.27 0.77
C LEU A 98 1.68 -13.05 -0.30
N VAL A 99 1.76 -12.51 -1.50
CA VAL A 99 2.48 -13.13 -2.62
C VAL A 99 3.41 -12.11 -3.25
N LYS A 100 4.72 -12.32 -3.11
CA LYS A 100 5.74 -11.52 -3.79
C LYS A 100 6.21 -12.28 -5.02
N PHE A 101 5.95 -11.70 -6.19
CA PHE A 101 6.60 -12.09 -7.41
C PHE A 101 7.93 -11.34 -7.54
N TYR A 102 8.99 -12.04 -7.85
CA TYR A 102 10.33 -11.49 -8.00
C TYR A 102 10.99 -12.03 -9.26
N GLY A 103 11.73 -11.21 -9.94
CA GLY A 103 12.44 -11.58 -11.16
C GLY A 103 13.74 -10.80 -11.31
N GLY A 104 14.62 -11.32 -12.17
CA GLY A 104 15.92 -10.74 -12.44
C GLY A 104 17.01 -11.16 -11.44
N GLU A 105 18.26 -10.96 -11.86
CA GLU A 105 19.46 -11.34 -11.09
C GLU A 105 19.70 -10.44 -9.86
N ASP A 106 19.01 -9.29 -9.79
CA ASP A 106 19.33 -8.23 -8.84
C ASP A 106 18.59 -8.31 -7.50
N SER A 107 17.78 -9.34 -7.26
CA SER A 107 17.01 -9.45 -6.02
C SER A 107 16.71 -10.92 -5.64
N PRO A 108 17.70 -11.64 -5.13
CA PRO A 108 17.47 -12.97 -4.61
C PRO A 108 16.44 -12.95 -3.47
N PRO A 109 15.61 -13.99 -3.33
CA PRO A 109 14.52 -14.02 -2.35
C PRO A 109 14.99 -13.78 -0.91
N GLU A 110 16.19 -14.21 -0.55
CA GLU A 110 16.77 -14.02 0.79
C GLU A 110 17.01 -12.53 1.08
N GLU A 111 17.51 -11.79 0.10
CA GLU A 111 17.72 -10.35 0.24
C GLU A 111 16.39 -9.62 0.36
N LEU A 112 15.38 -10.00 -0.43
CA LEU A 112 14.05 -9.42 -0.33
C LEU A 112 13.43 -9.65 1.06
N ILE A 113 13.59 -10.85 1.62
CA ILE A 113 13.11 -11.19 2.97
C ILE A 113 13.82 -10.31 4.00
N ALA A 114 15.16 -10.19 3.92
CA ALA A 114 15.91 -9.33 4.82
C ALA A 114 15.46 -7.88 4.74
N ARG A 115 15.25 -7.35 3.54
CA ARG A 115 14.72 -5.98 3.33
C ARG A 115 13.32 -5.80 3.89
N PHE A 116 12.46 -6.80 3.79
CA PHE A 116 11.13 -6.75 4.39
C PHE A 116 11.21 -6.69 5.91
N GLU A 117 12.10 -7.45 6.53
CA GLU A 117 12.31 -7.44 7.99
C GLU A 117 12.89 -6.11 8.47
N GLU A 118 13.87 -5.54 7.77
CA GLU A 118 14.39 -4.19 8.03
C GLU A 118 13.28 -3.12 8.00
N ASN A 119 12.27 -3.32 7.16
CA ASN A 119 11.12 -2.43 7.03
C ASN A 119 9.89 -2.84 7.87
N GLY A 120 10.10 -3.72 8.86
CA GLY A 120 9.13 -4.04 9.89
C GLY A 120 8.03 -5.02 9.48
N LEU A 121 8.23 -5.82 8.42
CA LEU A 121 7.42 -6.98 8.10
C LEU A 121 8.11 -8.23 8.66
N ALA A 122 7.44 -9.03 9.46
CA ALA A 122 8.01 -10.27 10.02
C ALA A 122 8.06 -11.39 8.94
N ALA A 123 8.81 -11.13 7.85
CA ALA A 123 8.77 -11.92 6.62
C ALA A 123 9.14 -13.39 6.82
N GLY A 124 10.21 -13.67 7.57
CA GLY A 124 10.63 -15.06 7.85
C GLY A 124 9.60 -15.83 8.69
N ARG A 125 8.90 -15.17 9.62
CA ARG A 125 7.78 -15.78 10.35
C ARG A 125 6.61 -16.08 9.41
N LEU A 126 6.19 -15.10 8.63
CA LEU A 126 5.06 -15.23 7.69
C LEU A 126 5.33 -16.30 6.63
N GLN A 127 6.57 -16.46 6.19
CA GLN A 127 6.97 -17.51 5.25
C GLN A 127 6.85 -18.89 5.88
N ARG A 128 7.34 -19.09 7.11
CA ARG A 128 7.18 -20.35 7.85
C ARG A 128 5.72 -20.71 8.14
N GLU A 129 4.87 -19.70 8.35
CA GLU A 129 3.42 -19.87 8.54
C GLU A 129 2.66 -20.10 7.21
N GLY A 130 3.34 -20.09 6.06
CA GLY A 130 2.70 -20.17 4.73
C GLY A 130 1.85 -18.96 4.37
N ARG A 131 2.08 -17.83 5.02
CA ARG A 131 1.34 -16.58 4.81
C ARG A 131 2.04 -15.57 3.90
N LEU A 132 3.33 -15.76 3.66
CA LEU A 132 4.11 -15.05 2.65
C LEU A 132 4.70 -16.07 1.68
N LEU A 133 4.31 -15.96 0.43
CA LEU A 133 4.83 -16.77 -0.67
C LEU A 133 5.77 -15.92 -1.51
N MET A 134 6.98 -16.42 -1.72
CA MET A 134 7.95 -15.88 -2.67
C MET A 134 7.86 -16.69 -3.95
N ARG A 135 7.57 -16.07 -5.09
CA ARG A 135 7.41 -16.74 -6.38
C ARG A 135 8.33 -16.09 -7.42
N PRO A 136 9.19 -16.85 -8.11
CA PRO A 136 9.88 -16.30 -9.25
C PRO A 136 8.88 -15.91 -10.33
N GLU A 137 9.12 -14.80 -10.98
CA GLU A 137 8.40 -14.41 -12.19
C GLU A 137 8.94 -15.25 -13.35
N GLU A 138 8.11 -16.15 -13.91
CA GLU A 138 8.58 -17.15 -14.86
C GLU A 138 8.95 -16.52 -16.20
N ASP A 139 8.00 -15.91 -16.89
CA ASP A 139 8.24 -15.15 -18.12
C ASP A 139 7.40 -13.87 -18.11
N PRO A 140 8.03 -12.71 -18.30
CA PRO A 140 7.27 -11.46 -18.45
C PRO A 140 6.26 -11.48 -19.62
N LEU A 141 6.46 -12.34 -20.63
CA LEU A 141 5.59 -12.49 -21.78
C LEU A 141 4.40 -13.44 -21.54
N GLU A 142 4.53 -14.42 -20.63
CA GLU A 142 3.42 -15.32 -20.28
C GLU A 142 2.32 -14.68 -19.42
N GLY A 143 2.57 -13.48 -18.91
CA GLY A 143 1.59 -12.71 -18.17
C GLY A 143 1.53 -13.03 -16.69
N ARG A 144 1.58 -11.99 -15.90
CA ARG A 144 1.49 -12.02 -14.43
C ARG A 144 0.15 -12.52 -13.95
N GLU A 145 -0.87 -12.29 -14.76
CA GLU A 145 -2.23 -12.76 -14.52
C GLU A 145 -2.31 -14.29 -14.50
N ASP A 146 -1.66 -14.97 -15.47
CA ASP A 146 -1.69 -16.42 -15.56
C ASP A 146 -1.01 -17.07 -14.34
N GLN A 147 0.12 -16.51 -13.89
CA GLN A 147 0.81 -16.97 -12.68
C GLN A 147 -0.06 -16.79 -11.43
N LEU A 148 -0.68 -15.63 -11.26
CA LEU A 148 -1.57 -15.35 -10.13
C LEU A 148 -2.84 -16.19 -10.21
N GLY A 149 -3.40 -16.38 -11.41
CA GLY A 149 -4.57 -17.21 -11.68
C GLY A 149 -4.34 -18.65 -11.27
N ARG A 150 -3.22 -19.25 -11.68
CA ARG A 150 -2.83 -20.62 -11.29
C ARG A 150 -2.75 -20.80 -9.77
N LEU A 151 -2.12 -19.86 -9.05
CA LEU A 151 -2.04 -19.92 -7.59
C LEU A 151 -3.43 -19.90 -6.93
N ILE A 152 -4.37 -19.16 -7.50
CA ILE A 152 -5.74 -19.09 -6.98
C ILE A 152 -6.49 -20.40 -7.29
N GLU A 153 -6.33 -20.96 -8.50
CA GLU A 153 -6.94 -22.24 -8.91
C GLU A 153 -6.41 -23.42 -8.10
N GLU A 154 -5.15 -23.39 -7.69
CA GLU A 154 -4.55 -24.36 -6.77
C GLU A 154 -5.09 -24.27 -5.33
N GLY A 155 -6.05 -23.37 -5.08
CA GLY A 155 -6.67 -23.17 -3.77
C GLY A 155 -5.79 -22.41 -2.78
N ILE A 156 -4.70 -21.82 -3.25
CA ILE A 156 -3.81 -21.01 -2.43
C ILE A 156 -4.53 -19.73 -2.04
N GLY A 157 -4.71 -19.53 -0.73
CA GLY A 157 -5.42 -18.37 -0.21
C GLY A 157 -6.93 -18.57 -0.06
N GLU A 158 -7.44 -19.80 -0.13
CA GLU A 158 -8.86 -20.08 0.06
C GLU A 158 -9.38 -19.45 1.36
N GLY A 159 -10.44 -18.65 1.23
CA GLY A 159 -11.02 -17.89 2.33
C GLY A 159 -10.25 -16.65 2.80
N ARG A 160 -9.17 -16.27 2.10
CA ARG A 160 -8.37 -15.06 2.39
C ARG A 160 -8.26 -14.15 1.18
N THR A 161 -8.17 -12.85 1.42
CA THR A 161 -7.77 -11.90 0.39
C THR A 161 -6.31 -12.12 0.01
N VAL A 162 -6.02 -12.26 -1.27
CA VAL A 162 -4.64 -12.34 -1.77
C VAL A 162 -4.09 -10.96 -2.04
N TRP A 163 -2.89 -10.69 -1.51
CA TRP A 163 -2.13 -9.44 -1.68
C TRP A 163 -0.89 -9.74 -2.51
N ALA A 164 -0.95 -9.44 -3.79
CA ALA A 164 0.13 -9.75 -4.74
C ALA A 164 0.92 -8.49 -5.12
N SER A 165 2.24 -8.62 -5.22
CA SER A 165 3.14 -7.56 -5.63
C SER A 165 4.07 -8.01 -6.74
N PHE A 166 4.14 -7.20 -7.82
CA PHE A 166 5.03 -7.35 -8.96
C PHE A 166 5.90 -6.10 -9.10
N ASP A 167 7.14 -6.26 -9.55
CA ASP A 167 8.07 -5.15 -9.74
C ASP A 167 8.55 -5.06 -11.19
N TRP A 168 8.60 -3.84 -11.71
CA TRP A 168 9.28 -3.48 -12.94
C TRP A 168 10.52 -2.67 -12.59
N VAL A 169 11.62 -3.35 -12.38
CA VAL A 169 12.92 -2.73 -12.12
C VAL A 169 13.75 -2.54 -13.37
N LEU A 170 13.48 -3.33 -14.42
CA LEU A 170 14.06 -3.20 -15.75
C LEU A 170 13.14 -2.41 -16.68
N GLN A 171 13.71 -1.92 -17.78
CA GLN A 171 12.94 -1.25 -18.80
C GLN A 171 11.84 -2.16 -19.37
N VAL A 172 10.63 -1.65 -19.42
CA VAL A 172 9.46 -2.37 -19.93
C VAL A 172 8.80 -1.54 -21.02
N ASP A 173 8.40 -2.17 -22.10
CA ASP A 173 7.68 -1.48 -23.16
C ASP A 173 6.21 -1.23 -22.73
N LEU A 174 5.67 -0.09 -23.17
CA LEU A 174 4.38 0.38 -22.74
C LEU A 174 3.23 -0.53 -23.18
N GLU A 175 3.25 -1.04 -24.39
CA GLU A 175 2.13 -1.83 -24.92
C GLU A 175 2.03 -3.18 -24.19
N THR A 176 3.16 -3.84 -23.95
CA THR A 176 3.24 -5.05 -23.12
C THR A 176 2.74 -4.78 -21.70
N ALA A 177 3.19 -3.67 -21.09
CA ALA A 177 2.76 -3.27 -19.76
C ALA A 177 1.23 -3.04 -19.68
N LEU A 178 0.66 -2.35 -20.65
CA LEU A 178 -0.79 -2.07 -20.69
C LEU A 178 -1.63 -3.32 -20.93
N GLU A 179 -1.17 -4.25 -21.77
CA GLU A 179 -1.86 -5.51 -22.02
C GLU A 179 -1.89 -6.38 -20.76
N GLN A 180 -0.74 -6.59 -20.11
CA GLN A 180 -0.68 -7.30 -18.84
C GLN A 180 -1.55 -6.65 -17.76
N GLN A 181 -1.53 -5.31 -17.71
CA GLN A 181 -2.32 -4.58 -16.75
C GLN A 181 -3.83 -4.73 -16.96
N LYS A 182 -4.28 -4.77 -18.20
CA LYS A 182 -5.69 -5.01 -18.53
C LYS A 182 -6.14 -6.39 -18.00
N ARG A 183 -5.37 -7.43 -18.28
CA ARG A 183 -5.66 -8.79 -17.80
C ARG A 183 -5.69 -8.88 -16.27
N LEU A 184 -4.72 -8.26 -15.60
CA LEU A 184 -4.71 -8.18 -14.14
C LEU A 184 -5.94 -7.45 -13.57
N THR A 185 -6.39 -6.38 -14.24
CA THR A 185 -7.58 -5.63 -13.82
C THR A 185 -8.83 -6.48 -13.91
N ASP A 186 -8.98 -7.26 -14.98
CA ASP A 186 -10.11 -8.18 -15.16
C ASP A 186 -10.10 -9.28 -14.10
N LEU A 187 -8.95 -9.87 -13.81
CA LEU A 187 -8.77 -10.87 -12.75
C LEU A 187 -9.11 -10.31 -11.35
N VAL A 188 -8.61 -9.12 -11.04
CA VAL A 188 -8.87 -8.44 -9.76
C VAL A 188 -10.35 -8.12 -9.59
N GLY A 189 -11.02 -7.67 -10.66
CA GLY A 189 -12.45 -7.39 -10.63
C GLY A 189 -13.32 -8.63 -10.36
N ALA A 190 -12.86 -9.81 -10.80
CA ALA A 190 -13.56 -11.07 -10.60
C ALA A 190 -13.29 -11.75 -9.25
N ARG A 191 -12.31 -11.32 -8.49
CA ARG A 191 -11.80 -11.98 -7.28
C ARG A 191 -11.54 -10.99 -6.15
N GLN A 192 -11.40 -11.49 -4.92
CA GLN A 192 -11.02 -10.71 -3.73
C GLN A 192 -9.49 -10.51 -3.67
N LEU A 193 -8.94 -9.73 -4.60
CA LEU A 193 -7.52 -9.52 -4.78
C LEU A 193 -7.14 -8.08 -4.51
N VAL A 194 -5.92 -7.88 -4.01
CA VAL A 194 -5.24 -6.59 -4.00
C VAL A 194 -3.91 -6.76 -4.71
N VAL A 195 -3.78 -6.16 -5.87
CA VAL A 195 -2.57 -6.25 -6.69
C VAL A 195 -1.86 -4.90 -6.69
N LYS A 196 -0.55 -4.93 -6.49
CA LYS A 196 0.34 -3.80 -6.64
C LYS A 196 1.37 -4.12 -7.72
N THR A 197 1.37 -3.33 -8.79
CA THR A 197 2.49 -3.30 -9.73
C THR A 197 3.37 -2.10 -9.38
N ALA A 198 4.64 -2.34 -9.06
CA ALA A 198 5.60 -1.28 -8.79
C ALA A 198 6.55 -1.10 -9.96
N ALA A 199 6.90 0.15 -10.25
CA ALA A 199 7.92 0.48 -11.25
C ALA A 199 8.90 1.51 -10.69
N LEU A 200 10.17 1.39 -11.08
CA LEU A 200 11.12 2.47 -10.90
C LEU A 200 10.88 3.56 -11.93
N GLU A 201 11.00 4.81 -11.53
CA GLU A 201 10.93 5.94 -12.49
C GLU A 201 11.93 5.76 -13.63
N ALA A 202 13.12 5.21 -13.36
CA ALA A 202 14.12 4.90 -14.38
C ALA A 202 13.65 3.84 -15.40
N ALA A 203 12.84 2.86 -14.98
CA ALA A 203 12.35 1.81 -15.87
C ALA A 203 11.27 2.31 -16.86
N ILE A 204 10.63 3.43 -16.55
CA ILE A 204 9.60 4.07 -17.37
C ILE A 204 10.02 5.46 -17.88
N GLY A 205 11.31 5.82 -17.73
CA GLY A 205 11.80 7.16 -18.02
C GLY A 205 11.66 7.60 -19.48
N GLU A 206 11.55 6.66 -20.42
CA GLU A 206 11.32 6.94 -21.85
C GLU A 206 9.82 7.09 -22.20
N TRP A 207 8.93 6.81 -21.27
CA TRP A 207 7.50 6.95 -21.53
C TRP A 207 7.11 8.42 -21.60
N SER A 208 6.33 8.78 -22.61
CA SER A 208 5.75 10.11 -22.70
C SER A 208 4.76 10.36 -21.55
N SER A 209 4.49 11.63 -21.25
CA SER A 209 3.47 11.97 -20.24
C SER A 209 2.08 11.42 -20.57
N SER A 210 1.77 11.23 -21.85
CA SER A 210 0.51 10.59 -22.27
C SER A 210 0.52 9.09 -22.04
N ALA A 211 1.63 8.41 -22.29
CA ALA A 211 1.83 7.00 -22.00
C ALA A 211 1.72 6.72 -20.49
N LEU A 212 2.39 7.53 -19.67
CA LEU A 212 2.29 7.41 -18.21
C LEU A 212 0.85 7.61 -17.71
N ARG A 213 0.13 8.59 -18.24
CA ARG A 213 -1.30 8.78 -17.89
C ARG A 213 -2.16 7.59 -18.29
N ARG A 214 -1.92 6.97 -19.46
CA ARG A 214 -2.61 5.73 -19.87
C ARG A 214 -2.35 4.60 -18.86
N ALA A 215 -1.09 4.38 -18.48
CA ALA A 215 -0.73 3.39 -17.46
C ALA A 215 -1.40 3.67 -16.12
N GLN A 216 -1.39 4.91 -15.65
CA GLN A 216 -2.07 5.31 -14.42
C GLN A 216 -3.59 5.09 -14.47
N SER A 217 -4.22 5.39 -15.61
CA SER A 217 -5.67 5.25 -15.77
C SER A 217 -6.15 3.80 -15.93
N SER A 218 -5.24 2.86 -16.25
CA SER A 218 -5.55 1.43 -16.29
C SER A 218 -5.54 0.77 -14.90
N HIS A 219 -5.17 1.51 -13.85
CA HIS A 219 -5.19 1.06 -12.47
C HIS A 219 -6.29 1.76 -11.68
N SER A 220 -6.77 1.14 -10.60
CA SER A 220 -7.74 1.74 -9.69
C SER A 220 -7.16 2.90 -8.87
N GLY A 221 -5.84 3.02 -8.84
CA GLY A 221 -5.15 4.10 -8.18
C GLY A 221 -3.64 4.09 -8.38
N THR A 222 -3.01 5.19 -8.00
CA THR A 222 -1.57 5.39 -8.14
C THR A 222 -0.95 5.80 -6.80
N ILE A 223 0.21 5.24 -6.51
CA ILE A 223 1.07 5.51 -5.37
C ILE A 223 2.37 6.11 -5.92
N LEU A 224 2.65 7.37 -5.63
CA LEU A 224 3.93 7.98 -5.95
C LEU A 224 4.78 8.02 -4.68
N ALA A 225 5.93 7.35 -4.69
CA ALA A 225 6.81 7.23 -3.55
C ALA A 225 8.03 8.15 -3.70
N TYR A 226 8.16 9.11 -2.80
CA TYR A 226 9.24 10.08 -2.69
C TYR A 226 9.91 9.96 -1.33
N GLU A 227 11.10 10.52 -1.19
CA GLU A 227 11.78 10.63 0.12
C GLU A 227 10.94 11.40 1.16
N SER A 228 10.14 12.35 0.71
CA SER A 228 9.25 13.14 1.58
C SER A 228 7.96 12.42 1.99
N GLY A 229 7.64 11.26 1.43
CA GLY A 229 6.42 10.49 1.71
C GLY A 229 5.70 9.98 0.47
N LEU A 230 4.41 9.67 0.63
CA LEU A 230 3.58 9.17 -0.47
C LEU A 230 2.61 10.24 -0.97
N ALA A 231 2.48 10.35 -2.30
CA ALA A 231 1.33 10.99 -2.93
C ALA A 231 0.40 9.89 -3.47
N LEU A 232 -0.86 9.92 -3.04
CA LEU A 232 -1.85 8.88 -3.30
C LEU A 232 -3.00 9.45 -4.11
N SER A 233 -3.33 8.83 -5.24
CA SER A 233 -4.46 9.24 -6.08
C SER A 233 -5.32 8.05 -6.48
N ARG A 234 -6.63 8.27 -6.64
CA ARG A 234 -7.55 7.30 -7.21
C ARG A 234 -7.85 7.67 -8.66
N SER A 235 -7.79 6.67 -9.52
CA SER A 235 -8.24 6.82 -10.89
C SER A 235 -9.77 6.68 -10.92
N ALA A 236 -10.45 7.56 -11.63
CA ALA A 236 -11.83 7.29 -11.99
C ALA A 236 -11.84 6.12 -12.98
N PRO A 237 -12.75 5.14 -12.85
CA PRO A 237 -12.88 4.10 -13.88
C PRO A 237 -13.13 4.79 -15.21
N MET A 238 -12.32 4.45 -16.24
CA MET A 238 -12.61 4.90 -17.59
C MET A 238 -13.95 4.27 -18.02
N PRO A 239 -14.88 5.05 -18.57
CA PRO A 239 -16.08 4.47 -19.17
C PRO A 239 -15.64 3.49 -20.27
N PRO A 240 -16.35 2.37 -20.46
CA PRO A 240 -16.09 1.47 -21.55
C PRO A 240 -16.18 2.24 -22.88
N LEU A 241 -15.18 2.04 -23.75
CA LEU A 241 -15.17 2.58 -25.12
C LEU A 241 -16.26 1.93 -25.95
#